data_176ce0568b79dc9fa49252e7a59c5479
#
_entry.id   176ce0568b79dc9fa49252e7a59c5479
#
_cell.length_a   1.000
_cell.length_b   1.000
_cell.length_c   1.000
_cell.angle_alpha   90.00
_cell.angle_beta   90.00
_cell.angle_gamma   90.00
#
_symmetry.space_group_name_H-M   'P 1'
#
loop_
_entity.id
_entity.type
_entity.pdbx_description
1 polymer ?
#
loop_
_entity_poly.entity_id
_entity_poly.type
_entity_poly.pdbx_seq_one_letter_code
_entity_poly.pdbx_strand_id
1 'polypeptide(L)'
;MDKITQVLFSDIGKVTTQYVEVPHQELKPHEVRIAPVFYGICGSDLHVLKGGHPFAKPPVVPGHEIAARVTEVGSDVKNVQPGDHVVVDPIMACMECRACKAGRFNLCEPPQVAGFRAPGFARSQHIVPARNCHVAPASLPLKVLAFAEPAACARHCVNRMPKASLESVLVIGAGTIGLSIVQALRIMGAGKITVIEPDAAKRALALKLGAAEVWAPGELAADVRFTGAIDVVAAQATLNDACTRVYAGGTVVGMGVPSGPREIPLPMMQRFERDLLNSGMYIPEDFDAV
;
A
#
# COMPACT_ATOMS: atom_id res chain seq x y z
N MET A 1 1.43 31.28 -15.67
CA MET A 1 1.15 29.92 -16.18
C MET A 1 2.35 29.04 -15.87
N ASP A 2 2.13 27.91 -15.20
CA ASP A 2 3.17 26.92 -14.93
C ASP A 2 3.14 25.84 -16.02
N LYS A 3 4.32 25.44 -16.49
CA LYS A 3 4.45 24.34 -17.46
C LYS A 3 4.70 23.04 -16.73
N ILE A 4 3.78 22.09 -16.89
CA ILE A 4 3.83 20.79 -16.22
C ILE A 4 3.94 19.69 -17.27
N THR A 5 4.87 18.79 -17.07
CA THR A 5 4.89 17.49 -17.77
C THR A 5 4.13 16.49 -16.91
N GLN A 6 3.23 15.70 -17.50
CA GLN A 6 2.51 14.66 -16.80
C GLN A 6 2.31 13.40 -17.65
N VAL A 7 2.22 12.27 -16.98
CA VAL A 7 1.71 11.04 -17.59
C VAL A 7 0.20 11.01 -17.40
N LEU A 8 -0.54 10.65 -18.44
CA LEU A 8 -1.99 10.50 -18.39
C LEU A 8 -2.38 9.11 -18.91
N PHE A 9 -3.13 8.37 -18.12
CA PHE A 9 -3.94 7.27 -18.64
C PHE A 9 -5.17 7.90 -19.30
N SER A 10 -5.09 8.12 -20.61
CA SER A 10 -6.09 8.90 -21.35
C SER A 10 -7.36 8.09 -21.68
N ASP A 11 -7.21 6.77 -21.80
CA ASP A 11 -8.28 5.81 -22.08
C ASP A 11 -7.81 4.41 -21.63
N ILE A 12 -8.69 3.41 -21.69
CA ILE A 12 -8.33 2.02 -21.40
C ILE A 12 -7.19 1.58 -22.34
N GLY A 13 -6.09 1.13 -21.74
CA GLY A 13 -4.87 0.70 -22.43
C GLY A 13 -4.05 1.82 -23.07
N LYS A 14 -4.42 3.09 -22.89
CA LYS A 14 -3.70 4.22 -23.51
C LYS A 14 -2.98 5.07 -22.49
N VAL A 15 -1.67 5.19 -22.65
CA VAL A 15 -0.80 6.03 -21.86
C VAL A 15 -0.21 7.14 -22.73
N THR A 16 -0.31 8.38 -22.30
CA THR A 16 0.25 9.53 -23.00
C THR A 16 1.09 10.39 -22.07
N THR A 17 2.15 11.01 -22.60
CA THR A 17 2.86 12.09 -21.91
C THR A 17 2.35 13.41 -22.48
N GLN A 18 2.02 14.32 -21.58
CA GLN A 18 1.48 15.63 -21.94
C GLN A 18 2.32 16.76 -21.35
N TYR A 19 2.45 17.82 -22.11
CA TYR A 19 2.94 19.13 -21.67
C TYR A 19 1.72 20.04 -21.53
N VAL A 20 1.38 20.41 -20.32
CA VAL A 20 0.21 21.24 -20.03
C VAL A 20 0.63 22.56 -19.40
N GLU A 21 -0.03 23.63 -19.77
CA GLU A 21 0.05 24.91 -19.08
C GLU A 21 -1.13 25.03 -18.11
N VAL A 22 -0.82 25.22 -16.84
CA VAL A 22 -1.84 25.39 -15.79
C VAL A 22 -1.70 26.80 -15.17
N PRO A 23 -2.78 27.39 -14.67
CA PRO A 23 -2.68 28.62 -13.89
C PRO A 23 -1.68 28.45 -12.76
N HIS A 24 -0.81 29.47 -12.56
CA HIS A 24 0.04 29.47 -11.38
C HIS A 24 -0.85 29.47 -10.14
N GLN A 25 -0.62 28.52 -9.24
CA GLN A 25 -1.35 28.39 -8.00
C GLN A 25 -0.45 28.80 -6.84
N GLU A 26 -0.80 29.87 -6.16
CA GLU A 26 -0.18 30.21 -4.88
C GLU A 26 -0.49 29.15 -3.83
N LEU A 27 0.48 28.89 -2.96
CA LEU A 27 0.30 27.91 -1.88
C LEU A 27 -0.62 28.50 -0.79
N LYS A 28 -1.54 27.68 -0.32
CA LYS A 28 -2.20 27.97 0.94
C LYS A 28 -1.20 27.84 2.10
N PRO A 29 -1.47 28.49 3.25
CA PRO A 29 -0.52 28.48 4.38
C PRO A 29 -0.01 27.11 4.80
N HIS A 30 -0.82 26.06 4.65
CA HIS A 30 -0.52 24.68 5.05
C HIS A 30 -0.11 23.75 3.89
N GLU A 31 0.11 24.28 2.68
CA GLU A 31 0.45 23.50 1.49
C GLU A 31 1.95 23.53 1.18
N VAL A 32 2.37 22.55 0.44
CA VAL A 32 3.75 22.35 -0.03
C VAL A 32 3.72 22.05 -1.51
N ARG A 33 4.61 22.71 -2.28
CA ARG A 33 4.91 22.34 -3.67
C ARG A 33 6.04 21.34 -3.69
N ILE A 34 5.83 20.25 -4.38
CA ILE A 34 6.80 19.17 -4.52
C ILE A 34 7.13 18.92 -5.99
N ALA A 35 8.36 18.49 -6.25
CA ALA A 35 8.81 17.95 -7.51
C ALA A 35 9.04 16.44 -7.36
N PRO A 36 8.13 15.57 -7.84
CA PRO A 36 8.35 14.14 -7.87
C PRO A 36 9.59 13.78 -8.69
N VAL A 37 10.46 12.93 -8.16
CA VAL A 37 11.71 12.50 -8.80
C VAL A 37 11.65 11.05 -9.25
N PHE A 38 11.08 10.20 -8.41
CA PHE A 38 10.82 8.79 -8.71
C PHE A 38 9.40 8.46 -8.32
N TYR A 39 8.74 7.65 -9.13
CA TYR A 39 7.52 7.01 -8.72
C TYR A 39 7.52 5.52 -9.05
N GLY A 40 6.95 4.70 -8.16
CA GLY A 40 6.71 3.29 -8.35
C GLY A 40 5.45 3.06 -9.19
N ILE A 41 5.44 1.98 -9.97
CA ILE A 41 4.26 1.54 -10.71
C ILE A 41 3.64 0.40 -9.93
N CYS A 42 2.49 0.64 -9.34
CA CYS A 42 1.73 -0.35 -8.60
C CYS A 42 0.90 -1.27 -9.55
N GLY A 43 0.61 -2.48 -9.08
CA GLY A 43 -0.35 -3.34 -9.76
C GLY A 43 -1.73 -2.70 -9.91
N SER A 44 -2.14 -1.84 -8.99
CA SER A 44 -3.39 -1.09 -9.04
C SER A 44 -3.42 -0.06 -10.18
N ASP A 45 -2.29 0.59 -10.53
CA ASP A 45 -2.18 1.46 -11.71
C ASP A 45 -2.50 0.69 -13.00
N LEU A 46 -1.99 -0.56 -13.09
CA LEU A 46 -2.28 -1.43 -14.23
C LEU A 46 -3.75 -1.86 -14.27
N HIS A 47 -4.38 -2.04 -13.10
CA HIS A 47 -5.81 -2.32 -13.03
C HIS A 47 -6.64 -1.12 -13.48
N VAL A 48 -6.26 0.11 -13.12
CA VAL A 48 -6.89 1.34 -13.61
C VAL A 48 -6.74 1.45 -15.13
N LEU A 49 -5.51 1.28 -15.64
CA LEU A 49 -5.22 1.35 -17.08
C LEU A 49 -6.03 0.35 -17.89
N LYS A 50 -6.27 -0.85 -17.34
CA LYS A 50 -7.09 -1.90 -17.95
C LYS A 50 -8.60 -1.71 -17.74
N GLY A 51 -9.04 -0.68 -17.00
CA GLY A 51 -10.45 -0.42 -16.70
C GLY A 51 -11.08 -1.36 -15.67
N GLY A 52 -10.27 -2.21 -15.01
CA GLY A 52 -10.74 -3.19 -14.03
C GLY A 52 -10.69 -2.73 -12.57
N HIS A 53 -10.20 -1.51 -12.27
CA HIS A 53 -10.12 -1.02 -10.91
C HIS A 53 -11.51 -0.60 -10.39
N PRO A 54 -11.91 -1.01 -9.16
CA PRO A 54 -13.27 -0.76 -8.66
C PRO A 54 -13.56 0.72 -8.37
N PHE A 55 -12.53 1.53 -8.11
CA PHE A 55 -12.70 2.92 -7.63
C PHE A 55 -12.17 3.99 -8.59
N ALA A 56 -11.48 3.62 -9.67
CA ALA A 56 -10.89 4.56 -10.62
C ALA A 56 -10.92 4.04 -12.05
N LYS A 57 -11.05 4.96 -13.01
CA LYS A 57 -11.01 4.68 -14.45
C LYS A 57 -10.29 5.82 -15.17
N PRO A 58 -9.68 5.59 -16.33
CA PRO A 58 -9.24 6.66 -17.21
C PRO A 58 -10.40 7.61 -17.58
N PRO A 59 -10.14 8.92 -17.82
CA PRO A 59 -8.82 9.55 -17.78
C PRO A 59 -8.35 9.89 -16.35
N VAL A 60 -7.09 9.59 -16.04
CA VAL A 60 -6.48 9.92 -14.74
C VAL A 60 -4.96 10.09 -14.87
N VAL A 61 -4.39 11.03 -14.13
CA VAL A 61 -2.94 11.10 -13.89
C VAL A 61 -2.61 10.06 -12.83
N PRO A 62 -1.81 9.02 -13.11
CA PRO A 62 -1.48 7.97 -12.14
C PRO A 62 -0.40 8.40 -11.15
N GLY A 63 0.01 7.47 -10.28
CA GLY A 63 1.14 7.60 -9.37
C GLY A 63 0.72 7.94 -7.95
N HIS A 64 1.07 7.06 -7.03
CA HIS A 64 0.81 7.20 -5.60
C HIS A 64 2.01 6.74 -4.74
N GLU A 65 2.99 6.07 -5.33
CA GLU A 65 4.22 5.62 -4.69
C GLU A 65 5.36 6.55 -5.11
N ILE A 66 5.68 7.61 -4.34
CA ILE A 66 6.65 8.61 -4.79
C ILE A 66 7.73 8.95 -3.78
N ALA A 67 8.87 9.35 -4.34
CA ALA A 67 9.87 10.17 -3.68
C ALA A 67 9.96 11.53 -4.40
N ALA A 68 9.94 12.60 -3.65
CA ALA A 68 9.91 13.96 -4.17
C ALA A 68 10.90 14.87 -3.44
N ARG A 69 11.17 16.04 -4.05
CA ARG A 69 11.84 17.17 -3.40
C ARG A 69 10.82 18.25 -3.10
N VAL A 70 10.90 18.83 -1.92
CA VAL A 70 10.15 20.04 -1.59
C VAL A 70 10.77 21.22 -2.36
N THR A 71 9.95 21.98 -3.07
CA THR A 71 10.40 23.17 -3.82
C THR A 71 9.93 24.47 -3.19
N GLU A 72 8.75 24.46 -2.54
CA GLU A 72 8.16 25.65 -1.92
C GLU A 72 7.25 25.23 -0.75
N VAL A 73 7.15 26.05 0.26
CA VAL A 73 6.29 25.79 1.43
C VAL A 73 5.41 27.01 1.75
N GLY A 74 4.17 26.76 2.19
CA GLY A 74 3.29 27.78 2.68
C GLY A 74 3.72 28.35 4.05
N SER A 75 3.16 29.49 4.44
CA SER A 75 3.60 30.27 5.61
C SER A 75 3.53 29.55 6.95
N ASP A 76 2.62 28.58 7.09
CA ASP A 76 2.36 27.88 8.35
C ASP A 76 3.06 26.52 8.42
N VAL A 77 3.75 26.11 7.35
CA VAL A 77 4.46 24.84 7.25
C VAL A 77 5.71 24.88 8.12
N LYS A 78 5.88 23.87 9.00
CA LYS A 78 7.01 23.76 9.94
C LYS A 78 7.67 22.41 9.94
N ASN A 79 7.06 21.40 9.32
CA ASN A 79 7.53 20.02 9.33
C ASN A 79 8.45 19.69 8.15
N VAL A 80 8.49 20.53 7.11
CA VAL A 80 9.35 20.37 5.93
C VAL A 80 9.85 21.73 5.45
N GLN A 81 10.94 21.75 4.68
CA GLN A 81 11.51 22.96 4.10
C GLN A 81 11.95 22.72 2.64
N PRO A 82 12.10 23.77 1.83
CA PRO A 82 12.62 23.64 0.48
C PRO A 82 13.97 22.92 0.44
N GLY A 83 14.10 21.96 -0.47
CA GLY A 83 15.26 21.08 -0.60
C GLY A 83 15.15 19.73 0.09
N ASP A 84 14.20 19.56 1.02
CA ASP A 84 13.98 18.28 1.70
C ASP A 84 13.59 17.18 0.71
N HIS A 85 14.07 15.97 0.97
CA HIS A 85 13.58 14.76 0.35
C HIS A 85 12.39 14.25 1.15
N VAL A 86 11.27 14.01 0.49
CA VAL A 86 10.05 13.53 1.12
C VAL A 86 9.48 12.31 0.41
N VAL A 87 8.87 11.45 1.18
CA VAL A 87 7.84 10.52 0.70
C VAL A 87 6.49 11.13 0.98
N VAL A 88 5.48 10.82 0.18
CA VAL A 88 4.19 11.50 0.28
C VAL A 88 3.09 10.48 0.48
N ASP A 89 2.33 10.66 1.56
CA ASP A 89 1.06 9.95 1.76
C ASP A 89 0.04 10.42 0.69
N PRO A 90 -0.38 9.55 -0.23
CA PRO A 90 -1.32 9.90 -1.28
C PRO A 90 -2.77 10.05 -0.82
N ILE A 91 -3.09 9.84 0.46
CA ILE A 91 -4.45 9.96 0.99
C ILE A 91 -4.77 11.43 1.25
N MET A 92 -5.56 12.02 0.37
CA MET A 92 -6.07 13.40 0.53
C MET A 92 -7.30 13.39 1.44
N ALA A 93 -7.09 13.13 2.73
CA ALA A 93 -8.15 13.01 3.73
C ALA A 93 -8.94 14.33 3.90
N CYS A 94 -10.27 14.24 4.02
CA CYS A 94 -11.15 15.40 4.17
C CYS A 94 -11.06 16.10 5.53
N MET A 95 -10.50 15.46 6.54
CA MET A 95 -10.34 15.92 7.93
C MET A 95 -11.65 16.12 8.71
N GLU A 96 -12.81 15.88 8.11
CA GLU A 96 -14.13 16.22 8.68
C GLU A 96 -15.01 15.00 8.97
N CYS A 97 -14.87 13.92 8.18
CA CYS A 97 -15.69 12.73 8.37
C CYS A 97 -15.35 11.99 9.67
N ARG A 98 -16.23 11.07 10.08
CA ARG A 98 -16.06 10.27 11.30
C ARG A 98 -14.71 9.57 11.37
N ALA A 99 -14.28 8.98 10.27
CA ALA A 99 -13.01 8.25 10.21
C ALA A 99 -11.82 9.20 10.40
N CYS A 100 -11.81 10.36 9.72
CA CYS A 100 -10.77 11.37 9.86
C CYS A 100 -10.67 11.91 11.28
N LYS A 101 -11.82 12.22 11.92
CA LYS A 101 -11.87 12.67 13.32
C LYS A 101 -11.34 11.62 14.32
N ALA A 102 -11.37 10.36 13.93
CA ALA A 102 -10.79 9.24 14.70
C ALA A 102 -9.34 8.89 14.31
N GLY A 103 -8.66 9.73 13.50
CA GLY A 103 -7.29 9.47 13.02
C GLY A 103 -7.18 8.36 11.95
N ARG A 104 -8.30 7.82 11.48
CA ARG A 104 -8.35 6.72 10.50
C ARG A 104 -8.48 7.27 9.08
N PHE A 105 -7.44 7.99 8.62
CA PHE A 105 -7.46 8.70 7.34
C PHE A 105 -7.61 7.76 6.14
N ASN A 106 -7.09 6.54 6.26
CA ASN A 106 -7.26 5.47 5.28
C ASN A 106 -8.73 5.07 5.06
N LEU A 107 -9.62 5.40 5.97
CA LEU A 107 -11.06 5.13 5.90
C LEU A 107 -11.88 6.41 5.61
N CYS A 108 -11.26 7.47 5.08
CA CYS A 108 -11.94 8.69 4.69
C CYS A 108 -13.02 8.40 3.65
N GLU A 109 -14.21 8.99 3.83
CA GLU A 109 -15.35 8.85 2.94
C GLU A 109 -15.83 10.23 2.45
N PRO A 110 -15.84 10.44 1.11
CA PRO A 110 -15.34 9.57 0.04
C PRO A 110 -13.81 9.55 -0.01
N PRO A 111 -13.19 8.41 -0.29
CA PRO A 111 -11.75 8.31 -0.33
C PRO A 111 -11.19 9.15 -1.50
N GLN A 112 -10.30 10.07 -1.20
CA GLN A 112 -9.56 10.86 -2.18
C GLN A 112 -8.10 10.40 -2.14
N VAL A 113 -7.70 9.60 -3.11
CA VAL A 113 -6.33 9.07 -3.20
C VAL A 113 -5.72 9.53 -4.51
N ALA A 114 -4.54 10.14 -4.42
CA ALA A 114 -3.78 10.56 -5.60
C ALA A 114 -3.53 9.35 -6.54
N GLY A 115 -3.74 9.55 -7.83
CA GLY A 115 -3.63 8.50 -8.83
C GLY A 115 -4.92 7.70 -9.08
N PHE A 116 -5.97 7.90 -8.26
CA PHE A 116 -7.26 7.22 -8.40
C PHE A 116 -8.43 8.19 -8.54
N ARG A 117 -8.81 8.87 -7.47
CA ARG A 117 -9.91 9.84 -7.45
C ARG A 117 -9.45 11.29 -7.40
N ALA A 118 -8.17 11.51 -7.13
CA ALA A 118 -7.48 12.77 -7.29
C ALA A 118 -6.33 12.60 -8.29
N PRO A 119 -5.88 13.68 -8.95
CA PRO A 119 -4.70 13.61 -9.82
C PRO A 119 -3.50 13.04 -9.07
N GLY A 120 -2.84 12.07 -9.68
CA GLY A 120 -1.66 11.42 -9.10
C GLY A 120 -0.37 12.22 -9.29
N PHE A 121 0.68 11.64 -8.83
CA PHE A 121 2.01 12.27 -8.75
C PHE A 121 2.90 12.02 -9.97
N ALA A 122 2.42 11.34 -11.02
CA ALA A 122 3.16 11.19 -12.27
C ALA A 122 3.18 12.53 -13.06
N ARG A 123 3.69 13.58 -12.41
CA ARG A 123 3.79 14.97 -12.87
C ARG A 123 5.12 15.59 -12.44
N SER A 124 5.57 16.61 -13.19
CA SER A 124 6.81 17.34 -12.83
C SER A 124 6.68 18.17 -11.55
N GLN A 125 5.47 18.57 -11.18
CA GLN A 125 5.17 19.23 -9.88
C GLN A 125 3.76 18.92 -9.41
N HIS A 126 3.58 19.00 -8.08
CA HIS A 126 2.28 18.82 -7.42
C HIS A 126 2.21 19.67 -6.16
N ILE A 127 1.00 20.06 -5.75
CA ILE A 127 0.76 20.73 -4.46
C ILE A 127 0.03 19.76 -3.55
N VAL A 128 0.54 19.57 -2.34
CA VAL A 128 -0.02 18.66 -1.34
C VAL A 128 -0.10 19.36 0.02
N PRO A 129 -1.00 18.93 0.92
CA PRO A 129 -0.95 19.37 2.31
C PRO A 129 0.38 18.97 2.96
N ALA A 130 1.00 19.84 3.74
CA ALA A 130 2.27 19.57 4.40
C ALA A 130 2.23 18.32 5.31
N ARG A 131 1.08 18.01 5.91
CA ARG A 131 0.87 16.80 6.72
C ARG A 131 1.04 15.49 5.96
N ASN A 132 0.94 15.52 4.63
CA ASN A 132 1.13 14.34 3.78
C ASN A 132 2.61 14.12 3.42
N CYS A 133 3.49 15.06 3.76
CA CYS A 133 4.92 14.98 3.47
C CYS A 133 5.69 14.46 4.69
N HIS A 134 6.37 13.33 4.53
CA HIS A 134 7.24 12.74 5.54
C HIS A 134 8.69 12.92 5.10
N VAL A 135 9.47 13.67 5.89
CA VAL A 135 10.89 13.91 5.59
C VAL A 135 11.67 12.61 5.72
N ALA A 136 12.38 12.29 4.67
CA ALA A 136 13.19 11.09 4.61
C ALA A 136 14.65 11.37 4.98
N PRO A 137 15.37 10.39 5.57
CA PRO A 137 16.80 10.54 5.83
C PRO A 137 17.59 10.86 4.56
N ALA A 138 18.40 11.91 4.60
CA ALA A 138 19.21 12.33 3.45
C ALA A 138 20.21 11.27 2.97
N SER A 139 20.52 10.28 3.82
CA SER A 139 21.39 9.14 3.50
C SER A 139 20.73 8.12 2.57
N LEU A 140 19.38 8.13 2.45
CA LEU A 140 18.67 7.18 1.60
C LEU A 140 18.53 7.73 0.17
N PRO A 141 18.85 6.92 -0.85
CA PRO A 141 18.63 7.31 -2.24
C PRO A 141 17.14 7.53 -2.52
N LEU A 142 16.78 8.60 -3.22
CA LEU A 142 15.40 8.91 -3.61
C LEU A 142 14.70 7.73 -4.30
N LYS A 143 15.42 6.94 -5.10
CA LYS A 143 14.88 5.74 -5.74
C LYS A 143 14.36 4.72 -4.71
N VAL A 144 15.03 4.58 -3.57
CA VAL A 144 14.61 3.67 -2.49
C VAL A 144 13.41 4.23 -1.76
N LEU A 145 13.36 5.56 -1.59
CA LEU A 145 12.28 6.24 -0.89
C LEU A 145 10.92 6.08 -1.59
N ALA A 146 10.89 5.93 -2.91
CA ALA A 146 9.63 5.65 -3.62
C ALA A 146 8.95 4.35 -3.18
N PHE A 147 9.70 3.46 -2.49
CA PHE A 147 9.18 2.22 -1.92
C PHE A 147 8.54 2.39 -0.53
N ALA A 148 8.54 3.58 0.04
CA ALA A 148 8.00 3.82 1.39
C ALA A 148 6.48 3.56 1.46
N GLU A 149 5.73 3.90 0.41
CA GLU A 149 4.28 3.66 0.35
C GLU A 149 3.94 2.16 0.41
N PRO A 150 4.48 1.27 -0.45
CA PRO A 150 4.26 -0.16 -0.32
C PRO A 150 4.71 -0.74 1.03
N ALA A 151 5.79 -0.22 1.60
CA ALA A 151 6.26 -0.63 2.91
C ALA A 151 5.30 -0.21 4.03
N ALA A 152 4.69 0.98 3.94
CA ALA A 152 3.65 1.44 4.86
C ALA A 152 2.39 0.55 4.76
N CYS A 153 1.98 0.16 3.55
CA CYS A 153 0.92 -0.82 3.34
C CYS A 153 1.21 -2.15 4.07
N ALA A 154 2.42 -2.66 3.90
CA ALA A 154 2.83 -3.92 4.52
C ALA A 154 2.84 -3.82 6.06
N ARG A 155 3.40 -2.73 6.60
CA ARG A 155 3.40 -2.47 8.04
C ARG A 155 1.98 -2.39 8.59
N HIS A 156 1.11 -1.64 7.94
CA HIS A 156 -0.30 -1.51 8.33
C HIS A 156 -1.00 -2.86 8.36
N CYS A 157 -0.77 -3.69 7.35
CA CYS A 157 -1.32 -5.04 7.27
C CYS A 157 -0.91 -5.89 8.48
N VAL A 158 0.37 -5.87 8.86
CA VAL A 158 0.87 -6.59 10.04
C VAL A 158 0.28 -6.00 11.34
N ASN A 159 0.12 -4.68 11.44
CA ASN A 159 -0.53 -4.02 12.57
C ASN A 159 -2.01 -4.41 12.76
N ARG A 160 -2.65 -4.93 11.72
CA ARG A 160 -4.02 -5.48 11.83
C ARG A 160 -4.07 -6.80 12.59
N MET A 161 -2.95 -7.51 12.70
CA MET A 161 -2.90 -8.81 13.38
C MET A 161 -2.77 -8.64 14.89
N PRO A 162 -3.55 -9.38 15.70
CA PRO A 162 -3.27 -9.51 17.13
C PRO A 162 -1.88 -10.09 17.37
N LYS A 163 -1.20 -9.67 18.44
CA LYS A 163 0.15 -10.16 18.77
C LYS A 163 0.24 -11.68 18.87
N ALA A 164 -0.79 -12.33 19.41
CA ALA A 164 -0.87 -13.77 19.51
C ALA A 164 -0.85 -14.48 18.15
N SER A 165 -1.31 -13.80 17.09
CA SER A 165 -1.31 -14.34 15.73
C SER A 165 0.03 -14.22 15.01
N LEU A 166 1.05 -13.61 15.65
CA LEU A 166 2.38 -13.43 15.07
C LEU A 166 3.37 -14.56 15.41
N GLU A 167 3.00 -15.55 16.18
CA GLU A 167 3.89 -16.68 16.55
C GLU A 167 4.29 -17.52 15.33
N SER A 168 3.32 -17.85 14.47
CA SER A 168 3.58 -18.52 13.19
C SER A 168 2.64 -17.95 12.13
N VAL A 169 3.19 -17.37 11.09
CA VAL A 169 2.43 -16.63 10.08
C VAL A 169 2.60 -17.23 8.70
N LEU A 170 1.48 -17.51 8.03
CA LEU A 170 1.43 -17.86 6.62
C LEU A 170 1.23 -16.59 5.78
N VAL A 171 2.09 -16.35 4.80
CA VAL A 171 1.91 -15.30 3.78
C VAL A 171 1.65 -15.97 2.44
N ILE A 172 0.50 -15.68 1.83
CA ILE A 172 0.13 -16.23 0.52
C ILE A 172 0.33 -15.17 -0.55
N GLY A 173 1.30 -15.40 -1.42
CA GLY A 173 1.80 -14.50 -2.46
C GLY A 173 3.07 -13.77 -2.05
N ALA A 174 4.09 -13.79 -2.92
CA ALA A 174 5.37 -13.11 -2.76
C ALA A 174 5.64 -12.08 -3.88
N GLY A 175 4.61 -11.31 -4.26
CA GLY A 175 4.77 -10.08 -5.02
C GLY A 175 5.39 -8.98 -4.16
N THR A 176 5.44 -7.75 -4.66
CA THR A 176 6.00 -6.58 -3.94
C THR A 176 5.44 -6.47 -2.53
N ILE A 177 4.12 -6.50 -2.37
CA ILE A 177 3.46 -6.40 -1.06
C ILE A 177 3.77 -7.61 -0.17
N GLY A 178 3.67 -8.83 -0.69
CA GLY A 178 3.95 -10.03 0.11
C GLY A 178 5.39 -10.08 0.63
N LEU A 179 6.37 -9.71 -0.19
CA LEU A 179 7.77 -9.61 0.22
C LEU A 179 8.00 -8.47 1.23
N SER A 180 7.28 -7.36 1.12
CA SER A 180 7.30 -6.28 2.11
C SER A 180 6.69 -6.73 3.44
N ILE A 181 5.60 -7.52 3.40
CA ILE A 181 4.97 -8.11 4.59
C ILE A 181 5.93 -9.07 5.29
N VAL A 182 6.67 -9.90 4.55
CA VAL A 182 7.71 -10.78 5.15
C VAL A 182 8.74 -9.96 5.93
N GLN A 183 9.20 -8.85 5.37
CA GLN A 183 10.14 -7.95 6.06
C GLN A 183 9.49 -7.25 7.26
N ALA A 184 8.26 -6.75 7.12
CA ALA A 184 7.53 -6.12 8.21
C ALA A 184 7.30 -7.10 9.37
N LEU A 185 6.86 -8.33 9.10
CA LEU A 185 6.70 -9.40 10.09
C LEU A 185 8.00 -9.66 10.84
N ARG A 186 9.13 -9.79 10.11
CA ARG A 186 10.45 -9.99 10.72
C ARG A 186 10.85 -8.83 11.63
N ILE A 187 10.70 -7.58 11.17
CA ILE A 187 11.06 -6.37 11.93
C ILE A 187 10.17 -6.22 13.16
N MET A 188 8.91 -6.59 13.06
CA MET A 188 7.94 -6.51 14.15
C MET A 188 7.97 -7.72 15.09
N GLY A 189 8.94 -8.64 14.91
CA GLY A 189 9.20 -9.73 15.82
C GLY A 189 8.27 -10.92 15.70
N ALA A 190 7.70 -11.15 14.51
CA ALA A 190 6.99 -12.40 14.24
C ALA A 190 7.92 -13.61 14.39
N GLY A 191 7.37 -14.73 14.82
CA GLY A 191 8.09 -15.98 14.95
C GLY A 191 8.39 -16.64 13.60
N LYS A 192 7.80 -17.79 13.34
CA LYS A 192 8.00 -18.49 12.07
C LYS A 192 7.18 -17.88 10.94
N ILE A 193 7.83 -17.47 9.83
CA ILE A 193 7.17 -16.95 8.63
C ILE A 193 7.27 -18.00 7.52
N THR A 194 6.14 -18.46 7.02
CA THR A 194 6.02 -19.40 5.89
C THR A 194 5.37 -18.69 4.71
N VAL A 195 5.90 -18.89 3.50
CA VAL A 195 5.36 -18.23 2.29
C VAL A 195 4.91 -19.29 1.27
N ILE A 196 3.74 -19.08 0.66
CA ILE A 196 3.26 -19.82 -0.50
C ILE A 196 3.31 -18.90 -1.73
N GLU A 197 4.08 -19.30 -2.77
CA GLU A 197 4.25 -18.52 -4.00
C GLU A 197 4.59 -19.47 -5.17
N PRO A 198 3.92 -19.37 -6.33
CA PRO A 198 4.21 -20.23 -7.48
C PRO A 198 5.58 -19.99 -8.11
N ASP A 199 6.08 -18.75 -8.11
CA ASP A 199 7.35 -18.37 -8.76
C ASP A 199 8.56 -18.75 -7.89
N ALA A 200 9.45 -19.59 -8.41
CA ALA A 200 10.62 -20.07 -7.68
C ALA A 200 11.62 -18.94 -7.34
N ALA A 201 11.79 -17.94 -8.22
CA ALA A 201 12.70 -16.83 -7.96
C ALA A 201 12.15 -15.93 -6.82
N LYS A 202 10.84 -15.73 -6.76
CA LYS A 202 10.19 -15.00 -5.65
C LYS A 202 10.25 -15.77 -4.35
N ARG A 203 10.09 -17.11 -4.38
CA ARG A 203 10.32 -17.97 -3.20
C ARG A 203 11.75 -17.81 -2.67
N ALA A 204 12.75 -17.87 -3.55
CA ALA A 204 14.15 -17.68 -3.17
C ALA A 204 14.40 -16.27 -2.57
N LEU A 205 13.73 -15.24 -3.08
CA LEU A 205 13.80 -13.91 -2.54
C LEU A 205 13.11 -13.79 -1.17
N ALA A 206 11.98 -14.46 -0.97
CA ALA A 206 11.29 -14.48 0.33
C ALA A 206 12.17 -15.07 1.43
N LEU A 207 12.91 -16.16 1.15
CA LEU A 207 13.90 -16.72 2.09
C LEU A 207 14.99 -15.70 2.45
N LYS A 208 15.55 -14.99 1.46
CA LYS A 208 16.57 -13.95 1.69
C LYS A 208 16.04 -12.80 2.55
N LEU A 209 14.76 -12.50 2.44
CA LEU A 209 14.11 -11.39 3.16
C LEU A 209 13.59 -11.78 4.55
N GLY A 210 13.65 -13.09 4.92
CA GLY A 210 13.39 -13.53 6.28
C GLY A 210 12.27 -14.54 6.45
N ALA A 211 11.71 -15.10 5.36
CA ALA A 211 10.87 -16.28 5.45
C ALA A 211 11.68 -17.49 5.94
N ALA A 212 11.14 -18.27 6.87
CA ALA A 212 11.74 -19.50 7.35
C ALA A 212 11.51 -20.66 6.38
N GLU A 213 10.37 -20.67 5.71
CA GLU A 213 9.97 -21.71 4.75
C GLU A 213 9.22 -21.11 3.57
N VAL A 214 9.37 -21.74 2.41
CA VAL A 214 8.65 -21.37 1.19
C VAL A 214 8.17 -22.62 0.46
N TRP A 215 6.97 -22.53 -0.11
CA TRP A 215 6.31 -23.65 -0.79
C TRP A 215 5.67 -23.19 -2.10
N ALA A 216 5.60 -24.05 -3.08
CA ALA A 216 4.69 -23.83 -4.20
C ALA A 216 3.24 -24.17 -3.77
N PRO A 217 2.23 -23.62 -4.46
CA PRO A 217 0.83 -23.96 -4.18
C PRO A 217 0.60 -25.48 -4.26
N GLY A 218 -0.03 -26.04 -3.23
CA GLY A 218 -0.31 -27.48 -3.10
C GLY A 218 0.81 -28.33 -2.51
N GLU A 219 2.03 -27.83 -2.33
CA GLU A 219 3.14 -28.60 -1.74
C GLU A 219 3.12 -28.63 -0.22
N LEU A 220 2.61 -27.57 0.43
CA LEU A 220 2.51 -27.52 1.88
C LEU A 220 1.42 -28.50 2.36
N ALA A 221 1.78 -29.43 3.24
CA ALA A 221 0.88 -30.45 3.76
C ALA A 221 -0.43 -29.82 4.32
N ALA A 222 -1.54 -30.51 4.07
CA ALA A 222 -2.88 -29.97 4.35
C ALA A 222 -3.20 -29.79 5.84
N ASP A 223 -2.47 -30.47 6.72
CA ASP A 223 -2.61 -30.45 8.18
C ASP A 223 -1.77 -29.37 8.86
N VAL A 224 -0.85 -28.71 8.16
CA VAL A 224 -0.03 -27.63 8.72
C VAL A 224 -0.93 -26.42 9.04
N ARG A 225 -0.78 -25.89 10.25
CA ARG A 225 -1.57 -24.76 10.79
C ARG A 225 -0.66 -23.65 11.28
N PHE A 226 -1.25 -22.43 11.32
CA PHE A 226 -0.58 -21.19 11.69
C PHE A 226 -1.43 -20.43 12.71
N THR A 227 -0.81 -19.59 13.52
CA THR A 227 -1.55 -18.68 14.40
C THR A 227 -2.15 -17.50 13.64
N GLY A 228 -1.55 -17.15 12.51
CA GLY A 228 -2.06 -16.10 11.61
C GLY A 228 -1.80 -16.40 10.14
N ALA A 229 -2.60 -15.83 9.25
CA ALA A 229 -2.40 -15.89 7.80
C ALA A 229 -2.67 -14.53 7.15
N ILE A 230 -1.91 -14.21 6.12
CA ILE A 230 -2.09 -12.99 5.31
C ILE A 230 -2.23 -13.41 3.84
N ASP A 231 -3.39 -13.06 3.24
CA ASP A 231 -3.63 -13.29 1.81
C ASP A 231 -3.46 -11.98 1.03
N VAL A 232 -2.40 -11.90 0.20
CA VAL A 232 -2.15 -10.73 -0.66
C VAL A 232 -2.61 -10.94 -2.10
N VAL A 233 -3.20 -12.09 -2.41
CA VAL A 233 -3.63 -12.47 -3.76
C VAL A 233 -5.12 -12.24 -3.97
N ALA A 234 -5.93 -12.52 -2.95
CA ALA A 234 -7.39 -12.41 -2.96
C ALA A 234 -8.10 -13.26 -4.04
N ALA A 235 -7.49 -14.38 -4.44
CA ALA A 235 -8.17 -15.39 -5.24
C ALA A 235 -9.04 -16.28 -4.32
N GLN A 236 -10.09 -16.92 -4.87
CA GLN A 236 -10.94 -17.81 -4.06
C GLN A 236 -10.13 -18.93 -3.39
N ALA A 237 -9.21 -19.52 -4.12
CA ALA A 237 -8.37 -20.60 -3.60
C ALA A 237 -7.43 -20.15 -2.47
N THR A 238 -6.82 -18.95 -2.62
CA THR A 238 -5.89 -18.42 -1.61
C THR A 238 -6.61 -17.99 -0.34
N LEU A 239 -7.80 -17.39 -0.47
CA LEU A 239 -8.64 -17.05 0.68
C LEU A 239 -9.09 -18.29 1.44
N ASN A 240 -9.52 -19.33 0.72
CA ASN A 240 -9.91 -20.61 1.35
C ASN A 240 -8.71 -21.26 2.07
N ASP A 241 -7.54 -21.25 1.44
CA ASP A 241 -6.30 -21.80 2.02
C ASP A 241 -5.93 -21.02 3.30
N ALA A 242 -5.96 -19.69 3.28
CA ALA A 242 -5.73 -18.85 4.46
C ALA A 242 -6.72 -19.17 5.59
N CYS A 243 -8.02 -19.19 5.28
CA CYS A 243 -9.09 -19.44 6.28
C CYS A 243 -9.03 -20.85 6.90
N THR A 244 -8.60 -21.85 6.14
CA THR A 244 -8.54 -23.23 6.62
C THR A 244 -7.26 -23.57 7.36
N ARG A 245 -6.15 -22.84 7.08
CA ARG A 245 -4.84 -23.11 7.67
C ARG A 245 -4.54 -22.36 8.97
N VAL A 246 -5.43 -21.56 9.49
CA VAL A 246 -5.24 -20.99 10.83
C VAL A 246 -5.81 -21.91 11.90
N TYR A 247 -5.18 -21.93 13.08
CA TYR A 247 -5.68 -22.63 14.25
C TYR A 247 -7.07 -22.10 14.67
N ALA A 248 -7.75 -22.78 15.59
CA ALA A 248 -8.88 -22.21 16.30
C ALA A 248 -8.42 -20.93 17.05
N GLY A 249 -9.21 -19.86 16.97
CA GLY A 249 -8.87 -18.53 17.49
C GLY A 249 -7.79 -17.78 16.68
N GLY A 250 -7.34 -18.34 15.54
CA GLY A 250 -6.36 -17.69 14.67
C GLY A 250 -6.97 -16.60 13.80
N THR A 251 -6.11 -15.72 13.27
CA THR A 251 -6.51 -14.54 12.50
C THR A 251 -6.05 -14.63 11.05
N VAL A 252 -6.94 -14.35 10.13
CA VAL A 252 -6.66 -14.14 8.70
C VAL A 252 -6.74 -12.64 8.40
N VAL A 253 -5.78 -12.09 7.67
CA VAL A 253 -5.84 -10.72 7.14
C VAL A 253 -5.86 -10.76 5.61
N GLY A 254 -6.96 -10.29 5.02
CA GLY A 254 -7.06 -10.03 3.58
C GLY A 254 -6.43 -8.67 3.24
N MET A 255 -5.42 -8.69 2.36
CA MET A 255 -4.75 -7.50 1.86
C MET A 255 -4.98 -7.29 0.36
N GLY A 256 -5.11 -8.37 -0.39
CA GLY A 256 -5.39 -8.32 -1.83
C GLY A 256 -6.76 -7.71 -2.12
N VAL A 257 -6.88 -7.00 -3.25
CA VAL A 257 -8.15 -6.43 -3.72
C VAL A 257 -8.77 -7.37 -4.74
N PRO A 258 -9.87 -8.08 -4.39
CA PRO A 258 -10.51 -9.00 -5.31
C PRO A 258 -11.26 -8.25 -6.42
N SER A 259 -11.32 -8.83 -7.61
CA SER A 259 -12.08 -8.28 -8.74
C SER A 259 -13.61 -8.47 -8.63
N GLY A 260 -14.08 -9.16 -7.60
CA GLY A 260 -15.50 -9.43 -7.36
C GLY A 260 -15.70 -10.17 -6.03
N PRO A 261 -16.94 -10.56 -5.69
CA PRO A 261 -17.25 -11.26 -4.45
C PRO A 261 -16.42 -12.54 -4.25
N ARG A 262 -16.16 -12.88 -3.00
CA ARG A 262 -15.50 -14.12 -2.58
C ARG A 262 -16.37 -14.83 -1.55
N GLU A 263 -16.39 -16.15 -1.63
CA GLU A 263 -17.02 -17.00 -0.64
C GLU A 263 -16.04 -17.25 0.52
N ILE A 264 -16.54 -17.27 1.74
CA ILE A 264 -15.78 -17.64 2.93
C ILE A 264 -16.36 -18.91 3.54
N PRO A 265 -15.54 -19.81 4.13
CA PRO A 265 -16.01 -21.01 4.80
C PRO A 265 -16.61 -20.66 6.17
N LEU A 266 -17.70 -19.88 6.18
CA LEU A 266 -18.28 -19.29 7.38
C LEU A 266 -18.59 -20.30 8.50
N PRO A 267 -19.11 -21.52 8.23
CA PRO A 267 -19.34 -22.51 9.29
C PRO A 267 -18.04 -22.87 10.04
N MET A 268 -16.92 -22.98 9.32
CA MET A 268 -15.61 -23.29 9.93
C MET A 268 -15.03 -22.08 10.67
N MET A 269 -15.21 -20.87 10.12
CA MET A 269 -14.80 -19.64 10.78
C MET A 269 -15.53 -19.47 12.12
N GLN A 270 -16.86 -19.58 12.10
CA GLN A 270 -17.71 -19.46 13.29
C GLN A 270 -17.42 -20.56 14.32
N ARG A 271 -17.35 -21.84 13.91
CA ARG A 271 -17.16 -22.96 14.83
C ARG A 271 -15.83 -22.91 15.59
N PHE A 272 -14.79 -22.37 14.96
CA PHE A 272 -13.43 -22.30 15.50
C PHE A 272 -13.02 -20.89 15.92
N GLU A 273 -13.95 -19.94 15.98
CA GLU A 273 -13.69 -18.54 16.37
C GLU A 273 -12.50 -17.94 15.61
N ARG A 274 -12.43 -18.19 14.30
CA ARG A 274 -11.38 -17.65 13.45
C ARG A 274 -11.76 -16.26 12.97
N ASP A 275 -10.87 -15.30 13.14
CA ASP A 275 -11.07 -13.94 12.66
C ASP A 275 -10.74 -13.80 11.18
N LEU A 276 -11.56 -13.03 10.46
CA LEU A 276 -11.22 -12.52 9.12
C LEU A 276 -11.23 -10.99 9.18
N LEU A 277 -10.05 -10.42 9.13
CA LEU A 277 -9.83 -8.98 9.08
C LEU A 277 -9.40 -8.55 7.69
N ASN A 278 -9.52 -7.26 7.40
CA ASN A 278 -8.99 -6.68 6.16
C ASN A 278 -8.05 -5.54 6.48
N SER A 279 -7.08 -5.33 5.61
CA SER A 279 -6.16 -4.21 5.64
C SER A 279 -6.39 -3.34 4.42
N GLY A 280 -6.61 -2.05 4.63
CA GLY A 280 -6.78 -1.07 3.56
C GLY A 280 -5.81 0.07 3.73
N MET A 281 -4.88 0.20 2.79
CA MET A 281 -3.90 1.29 2.78
C MET A 281 -3.08 1.36 4.09
N TYR A 282 -2.98 2.52 4.72
CA TYR A 282 -2.14 2.83 5.89
C TYR A 282 -2.65 4.08 6.60
N ILE A 283 -2.03 4.39 7.74
CA ILE A 283 -2.18 5.65 8.48
C ILE A 283 -0.83 6.39 8.53
N PRO A 284 -0.79 7.70 8.84
CA PRO A 284 0.47 8.48 8.84
C PRO A 284 1.59 7.86 9.67
N GLU A 285 1.26 7.25 10.80
CA GLU A 285 2.21 6.61 11.71
C GLU A 285 2.93 5.40 11.07
N ASP A 286 2.33 4.79 10.04
CA ASP A 286 2.98 3.72 9.30
C ASP A 286 4.09 4.26 8.40
N PHE A 287 3.93 5.47 7.81
CA PHE A 287 4.99 6.17 7.09
C PHE A 287 6.14 6.58 8.00
N ASP A 288 5.85 7.18 9.15
CA ASP A 288 6.87 7.61 10.12
C ASP A 288 7.70 6.41 10.59
N ALA A 289 7.08 5.28 10.80
CA ALA A 289 7.76 4.08 11.23
C ALA A 289 8.59 3.41 10.12
N VAL A 290 8.19 3.54 8.87
CA VAL A 290 8.93 3.02 7.71
C VAL A 290 10.13 3.88 7.39
#